data_4293ab45f489baf6b0356ca6b9799a54
#
_entry.id   4293ab45f489baf6b0356ca6b9799a54
#
_cell.length_a   1.000
_cell.length_b   1.000
_cell.length_c   1.000
_cell.angle_alpha   90.00
_cell.angle_beta   90.00
_cell.angle_gamma   90.00
#
_symmetry.space_group_name_H-M   'P 1'
#
loop_
_entity.id
_entity.type
_entity.pdbx_description
1 polymer ?
#
loop_
_entity_poly.entity_id
_entity_poly.type
_entity_poly.pdbx_seq_one_letter_code
_entity_poly.pdbx_strand_id
1 'polypeptide(L)'
;MPEQKLLPAKVVGRNMGDLQDVVIIDRGSADGLDKEMAVVTGDGIVGLVEEVYPAAAKVMLITSSRCKIGARILRADSRAVGVICGRSMENMPLEMEHLPREADVRKGDVVITSGFSGRHPAGLVIGTVRETSPEAAGLLLNADVDPAVDSSKVEEVFVVTGYSNPAAATGKLNSNTEGGQAQ
;
A
#
# COMPACT_ATOMS: atom_id res chain seq x y z
N MET A 1 -17.02 -8.06 3.27
CA MET A 1 -15.98 -7.03 3.10
C MET A 1 -15.89 -6.22 4.38
N PRO A 2 -14.69 -6.00 4.90
CA PRO A 2 -14.58 -5.10 6.04
C PRO A 2 -15.08 -3.71 5.63
N GLU A 3 -15.87 -3.10 6.47
CA GLU A 3 -16.34 -1.74 6.24
C GLU A 3 -15.17 -0.77 6.28
N GLN A 4 -14.98 -0.04 5.20
CA GLN A 4 -13.97 1.01 5.09
C GLN A 4 -14.66 2.36 5.14
N LYS A 5 -14.12 3.26 5.96
CA LYS A 5 -14.51 4.66 5.93
C LYS A 5 -13.62 5.40 4.96
N LEU A 6 -14.22 6.03 3.96
CA LEU A 6 -13.54 6.78 2.92
C LEU A 6 -13.82 8.28 3.09
N LEU A 7 -12.76 9.07 3.17
CA LEU A 7 -12.85 10.53 3.21
C LEU A 7 -12.41 11.09 1.85
N PRO A 8 -13.30 11.79 1.12
CA PRO A 8 -12.90 12.40 -0.14
C PRO A 8 -11.93 13.55 0.08
N ALA A 9 -10.95 13.68 -0.79
CA ALA A 9 -9.96 14.75 -0.80
C ALA A 9 -9.57 15.11 -2.23
N LYS A 10 -9.04 16.32 -2.41
CA LYS A 10 -8.52 16.78 -3.71
C LYS A 10 -7.02 16.96 -3.65
N VAL A 11 -6.36 16.62 -4.74
CA VAL A 11 -4.94 16.92 -4.94
C VAL A 11 -4.81 18.41 -5.24
N VAL A 12 -4.17 19.14 -4.34
CA VAL A 12 -3.99 20.60 -4.45
C VAL A 12 -2.56 21.02 -4.73
N GLY A 13 -1.62 20.07 -4.72
CA GLY A 13 -0.21 20.32 -5.02
C GLY A 13 0.52 19.06 -5.39
N ARG A 14 1.61 19.23 -6.13
CA ARG A 14 2.54 18.16 -6.52
C ARG A 14 3.96 18.64 -6.29
N ASN A 15 4.83 17.71 -5.90
CA ASN A 15 6.25 18.02 -5.84
C ASN A 15 6.78 18.18 -7.27
N MET A 16 7.29 19.36 -7.58
CA MET A 16 7.85 19.70 -8.90
C MET A 16 9.35 19.40 -9.02
N GLY A 17 9.92 18.71 -8.03
CA GLY A 17 11.34 18.32 -8.03
C GLY A 17 11.62 17.08 -8.88
N ASP A 18 12.90 16.70 -8.93
CA ASP A 18 13.39 15.54 -9.68
C ASP A 18 12.78 14.19 -9.24
N LEU A 19 12.18 14.17 -8.07
CA LEU A 19 11.45 13.03 -7.52
C LEU A 19 9.97 13.41 -7.40
N GLN A 20 9.19 13.14 -8.42
CA GLN A 20 7.74 13.38 -8.45
C GLN A 20 6.99 12.27 -7.66
N ASP A 21 7.34 12.10 -6.42
CA ASP A 21 6.87 10.99 -5.60
C ASP A 21 5.93 11.42 -4.46
N VAL A 22 5.52 12.69 -4.44
CA VAL A 22 4.67 13.25 -3.40
C VAL A 22 3.57 14.12 -4.02
N VAL A 23 2.35 13.96 -3.50
CA VAL A 23 1.24 14.89 -3.75
C VAL A 23 0.70 15.45 -2.44
N ILE A 24 0.08 16.62 -2.51
CA ILE A 24 -0.56 17.28 -1.36
C ILE A 24 -2.06 17.25 -1.56
N ILE A 25 -2.79 16.86 -0.53
CA ILE A 25 -4.25 16.81 -0.51
C ILE A 25 -4.83 17.83 0.48
N ASP A 26 -6.07 18.25 0.26
CA ASP A 26 -6.77 19.30 1.00
C ASP A 26 -7.49 18.80 2.26
N ARG A 27 -7.03 17.70 2.84
CA ARG A 27 -7.51 17.14 4.10
C ARG A 27 -6.34 16.87 5.03
N GLY A 28 -6.57 17.05 6.32
CA GLY A 28 -5.53 16.92 7.32
C GLY A 28 -6.02 16.37 8.64
N SER A 29 -5.28 16.64 9.71
CA SER A 29 -5.59 16.14 11.06
C SER A 29 -6.95 16.59 11.57
N ALA A 30 -7.43 17.77 11.17
CA ALA A 30 -8.77 18.25 11.50
C ALA A 30 -9.89 17.38 10.93
N ASP A 31 -9.59 16.64 9.87
CA ASP A 31 -10.52 15.70 9.20
C ASP A 31 -10.33 14.24 9.64
N GLY A 32 -9.43 13.99 10.59
CA GLY A 32 -9.15 12.67 11.12
C GLY A 32 -8.05 11.90 10.40
N LEU A 33 -7.22 12.55 9.60
CA LEU A 33 -6.09 11.91 8.93
C LEU A 33 -4.94 11.64 9.89
N ASP A 34 -4.31 10.48 9.70
CA ASP A 34 -3.08 10.08 10.35
C ASP A 34 -2.07 9.54 9.34
N LYS A 35 -0.82 9.45 9.76
CA LYS A 35 0.25 8.85 8.96
C LYS A 35 -0.07 7.40 8.61
N GLU A 36 0.41 6.98 7.45
CA GLU A 36 0.28 5.61 6.92
C GLU A 36 -1.14 5.20 6.51
N MET A 37 -2.12 6.09 6.59
CA MET A 37 -3.43 5.84 5.98
C MET A 37 -3.31 5.69 4.47
N ALA A 38 -4.03 4.72 3.92
CA ALA A 38 -4.03 4.49 2.47
C ALA A 38 -4.84 5.56 1.75
N VAL A 39 -4.32 6.00 0.62
CA VAL A 39 -4.98 6.93 -0.31
C VAL A 39 -5.29 6.18 -1.59
N VAL A 40 -6.56 6.17 -1.98
CA VAL A 40 -7.07 5.34 -3.08
C VAL A 40 -7.90 6.15 -4.06
N THR A 41 -8.07 5.58 -5.25
CA THR A 41 -9.11 5.95 -6.21
C THR A 41 -10.01 4.74 -6.48
N GLY A 42 -10.99 4.88 -7.37
CA GLY A 42 -11.79 3.74 -7.82
C GLY A 42 -10.98 2.62 -8.50
N ASP A 43 -9.80 2.94 -9.02
CA ASP A 43 -8.94 1.99 -9.74
C ASP A 43 -7.92 1.27 -8.85
N GLY A 44 -7.55 1.87 -7.73
CA GLY A 44 -6.58 1.26 -6.83
C GLY A 44 -5.91 2.25 -5.88
N ILE A 45 -4.82 1.81 -5.27
CA ILE A 45 -4.05 2.60 -4.32
C ILE A 45 -3.16 3.63 -5.02
N VAL A 46 -3.18 4.85 -4.52
CA VAL A 46 -2.33 5.96 -4.99
C VAL A 46 -1.07 6.06 -4.16
N GLY A 47 -1.19 5.94 -2.85
CA GLY A 47 -0.07 6.10 -1.93
C GLY A 47 -0.49 5.99 -0.47
N LEU A 48 0.40 6.44 0.39
CA LEU A 48 0.21 6.47 1.83
C LEU A 48 0.43 7.89 2.35
N VAL A 49 -0.34 8.27 3.37
CA VAL A 49 -0.14 9.55 4.05
C VAL A 49 1.22 9.55 4.74
N GLU A 50 2.08 10.49 4.39
CA GLU A 50 3.44 10.63 4.91
C GLU A 50 3.51 11.64 6.06
N GLU A 51 2.93 12.82 5.88
CA GLU A 51 2.86 13.88 6.87
C GLU A 51 1.47 14.48 6.92
N VAL A 52 1.05 14.90 8.12
CA VAL A 52 -0.28 15.46 8.35
C VAL A 52 -0.15 16.86 8.94
N TYR A 53 -0.87 17.81 8.35
CA TYR A 53 -1.04 19.17 8.82
C TYR A 53 -2.51 19.39 9.17
N PRO A 54 -2.90 20.49 9.86
CA PRO A 54 -4.30 20.69 10.25
C PRO A 54 -5.31 20.63 9.10
N ALA A 55 -5.00 21.22 7.93
CA ALA A 55 -5.90 21.32 6.78
C ALA A 55 -5.35 20.69 5.50
N ALA A 56 -4.23 20.01 5.57
CA ALA A 56 -3.58 19.39 4.41
C ALA A 56 -2.79 18.15 4.85
N ALA A 57 -2.43 17.31 3.89
CA ALA A 57 -1.57 16.17 4.13
C ALA A 57 -0.67 15.94 2.91
N LYS A 58 0.51 15.42 3.18
CA LYS A 58 1.47 15.00 2.17
C LYS A 58 1.31 13.50 1.98
N VAL A 59 1.09 13.09 0.73
CA VAL A 59 0.90 11.70 0.34
C VAL A 59 2.12 11.22 -0.45
N MET A 60 2.78 10.20 0.06
CA MET A 60 3.86 9.52 -0.65
C MET A 60 3.24 8.54 -1.65
N LEU A 61 3.53 8.73 -2.93
CA LEU A 61 3.02 7.86 -3.99
C LEU A 61 3.63 6.46 -3.91
N ILE A 62 2.89 5.44 -4.36
CA ILE A 62 3.42 4.08 -4.39
C ILE A 62 4.59 3.92 -5.37
N THR A 63 4.73 4.84 -6.30
CA THR A 63 5.87 4.89 -7.24
C THR A 63 7.16 5.40 -6.60
N SER A 64 7.08 6.00 -5.42
CA SER A 64 8.27 6.43 -4.67
C SER A 64 9.13 5.25 -4.24
N SER A 65 10.44 5.38 -4.41
CA SER A 65 11.42 4.38 -3.94
C SER A 65 11.42 4.23 -2.40
N ARG A 66 10.87 5.20 -1.69
CA ARG A 66 10.69 5.17 -0.24
C ARG A 66 9.43 4.43 0.19
N CYS A 67 8.49 4.19 -0.73
CA CYS A 67 7.24 3.52 -0.42
C CYS A 67 7.42 2.01 -0.48
N LYS A 68 7.08 1.33 0.62
CA LYS A 68 7.10 -0.13 0.73
C LYS A 68 5.77 -0.61 1.29
N ILE A 69 5.09 -1.45 0.53
CA ILE A 69 3.76 -1.96 0.89
C ILE A 69 3.75 -3.48 0.78
N GLY A 70 3.33 -4.15 1.84
CA GLY A 70 3.09 -5.60 1.80
C GLY A 70 2.01 -5.94 0.78
N ALA A 71 2.30 -6.91 -0.08
CA ALA A 71 1.46 -7.26 -1.21
C ALA A 71 1.28 -8.77 -1.34
N ARG A 72 0.20 -9.16 -2.00
CA ARG A 72 -0.04 -10.56 -2.37
C ARG A 72 -0.73 -10.63 -3.73
N ILE A 73 -0.65 -11.79 -4.34
CA ILE A 73 -1.39 -12.09 -5.57
C ILE A 73 -2.87 -12.36 -5.21
N LEU A 74 -3.78 -11.76 -5.97
CA LEU A 74 -5.22 -11.93 -5.75
C LEU A 74 -5.71 -13.33 -6.10
N ARG A 75 -5.10 -13.97 -7.10
CA ARG A 75 -5.51 -15.29 -7.57
C ARG A 75 -5.47 -16.31 -6.42
N ALA A 76 -6.59 -17.03 -6.21
CA ALA A 76 -6.77 -17.92 -5.06
C ALA A 76 -5.75 -19.07 -5.01
N ASP A 77 -5.30 -19.55 -6.16
CA ASP A 77 -4.33 -20.63 -6.27
C ASP A 77 -2.90 -20.19 -5.89
N SER A 78 -2.63 -18.90 -6.02
CA SER A 78 -1.35 -18.32 -5.64
C SER A 78 -1.39 -17.88 -4.18
N ARG A 79 -0.37 -18.24 -3.43
CA ARG A 79 -0.16 -17.75 -2.07
C ARG A 79 1.09 -16.88 -1.98
N ALA A 80 1.49 -16.35 -3.12
CA ALA A 80 2.67 -15.50 -3.20
C ALA A 80 2.45 -14.18 -2.47
N VAL A 81 3.34 -13.89 -1.55
CA VAL A 81 3.38 -12.68 -0.74
C VAL A 81 4.75 -12.04 -0.90
N GLY A 82 4.78 -10.75 -1.07
CA GLY A 82 6.02 -10.00 -1.21
C GLY A 82 5.83 -8.55 -0.78
N VAL A 83 6.75 -7.71 -1.18
CA VAL A 83 6.75 -6.28 -0.87
C VAL A 83 6.81 -5.49 -2.17
N ILE A 84 5.88 -4.57 -2.35
CA ILE A 84 5.92 -3.61 -3.46
C ILE A 84 6.83 -2.44 -3.08
N CYS A 85 7.74 -2.15 -3.99
CA CYS A 85 8.63 -0.98 -3.93
C CYS A 85 8.47 -0.15 -5.19
N GLY A 86 8.39 1.16 -5.05
CA GLY A 86 8.48 2.09 -6.16
C GLY A 86 9.92 2.26 -6.62
N ARG A 87 10.12 2.83 -7.81
CA ARG A 87 11.45 3.11 -8.37
C ARG A 87 11.73 4.60 -8.55
N SER A 88 10.80 5.47 -8.23
CA SER A 88 10.88 6.94 -8.38
C SER A 88 11.28 7.40 -9.79
N MET A 89 11.02 6.59 -10.80
CA MET A 89 11.32 6.90 -12.20
C MET A 89 10.03 6.89 -13.01
N GLU A 90 9.92 7.86 -13.89
CA GLU A 90 8.78 7.96 -14.81
C GLU A 90 8.76 6.74 -15.74
N ASN A 91 7.57 6.18 -15.96
CA ASN A 91 7.32 5.01 -16.81
C ASN A 91 8.01 3.70 -16.38
N MET A 92 8.56 3.65 -15.18
CA MET A 92 9.07 2.39 -14.63
C MET A 92 7.98 1.66 -13.86
N PRO A 93 7.87 0.34 -14.04
CA PRO A 93 6.93 -0.44 -13.23
C PRO A 93 7.36 -0.47 -11.77
N LEU A 94 6.38 -0.74 -10.90
CA LEU A 94 6.67 -1.11 -9.51
C LEU A 94 7.40 -2.44 -9.49
N GLU A 95 8.15 -2.69 -8.44
CA GLU A 95 8.82 -3.96 -8.23
C GLU A 95 8.23 -4.69 -7.02
N MET A 96 7.82 -5.92 -7.22
CA MET A 96 7.44 -6.83 -6.14
C MET A 96 8.64 -7.69 -5.79
N GLU A 97 9.17 -7.47 -4.59
CA GLU A 97 10.38 -8.11 -4.08
C GLU A 97 10.05 -9.20 -3.05
N HIS A 98 11.07 -9.97 -2.68
CA HIS A 98 11.01 -10.99 -1.64
C HIS A 98 10.07 -12.17 -1.96
N LEU A 99 9.83 -12.43 -3.24
CA LEU A 99 9.08 -13.60 -3.66
C LEU A 99 9.98 -14.86 -3.59
N PRO A 100 9.51 -15.95 -2.97
CA PRO A 100 10.22 -17.22 -3.06
C PRO A 100 10.39 -17.64 -4.53
N ARG A 101 11.49 -18.34 -4.83
CA ARG A 101 11.77 -18.81 -6.21
C ARG A 101 10.65 -19.67 -6.79
N GLU A 102 9.97 -20.43 -5.94
CA GLU A 102 8.88 -21.33 -6.32
C GLU A 102 7.50 -20.63 -6.30
N ALA A 103 7.46 -19.31 -6.05
CA ALA A 103 6.21 -18.58 -6.01
C ALA A 103 5.48 -18.65 -7.34
N ASP A 104 4.20 -18.97 -7.29
CA ASP A 104 3.33 -19.01 -8.47
C ASP A 104 2.85 -17.59 -8.79
N VAL A 105 3.66 -16.85 -9.50
CA VAL A 105 3.38 -15.50 -10.00
C VAL A 105 3.45 -15.52 -11.51
N ARG A 106 2.38 -15.07 -12.16
CA ARG A 106 2.23 -15.10 -13.62
C ARG A 106 1.94 -13.71 -14.15
N LYS A 107 2.37 -13.49 -15.39
CA LYS A 107 1.97 -12.29 -16.14
C LYS A 107 0.44 -12.17 -16.17
N GLY A 108 -0.07 -10.97 -15.84
CA GLY A 108 -1.50 -10.68 -15.76
C GLY A 108 -2.13 -10.88 -14.39
N ASP A 109 -1.39 -11.44 -13.42
CA ASP A 109 -1.88 -11.55 -12.06
C ASP A 109 -2.13 -10.17 -11.44
N VAL A 110 -3.24 -10.03 -10.73
CA VAL A 110 -3.56 -8.81 -9.98
C VAL A 110 -2.87 -8.85 -8.64
N VAL A 111 -2.19 -7.76 -8.31
CA VAL A 111 -1.49 -7.56 -7.04
C VAL A 111 -2.34 -6.65 -6.16
N ILE A 112 -2.55 -7.08 -4.93
CA ILE A 112 -3.32 -6.35 -3.92
C ILE A 112 -2.52 -6.20 -2.64
N THR A 113 -2.93 -5.27 -1.77
CA THR A 113 -2.32 -5.14 -0.44
C THR A 113 -2.59 -6.38 0.39
N SER A 114 -1.59 -6.83 1.14
CA SER A 114 -1.70 -8.02 1.99
C SER A 114 -2.39 -7.75 3.33
N GLY A 115 -2.31 -6.52 3.83
CA GLY A 115 -2.82 -6.14 5.14
C GLY A 115 -2.04 -6.68 6.33
N PHE A 116 -0.93 -7.36 6.11
CA PHE A 116 -0.13 -7.97 7.19
C PHE A 116 0.49 -6.96 8.15
N SER A 117 0.79 -5.75 7.70
CA SER A 117 1.33 -4.70 8.56
C SER A 117 0.31 -4.18 9.58
N GLY A 118 -0.98 -4.38 9.32
CA GLY A 118 -2.07 -3.83 10.14
C GLY A 118 -2.25 -2.31 10.02
N ARG A 119 -1.48 -1.64 9.18
CA ARG A 119 -1.49 -0.18 9.02
C ARG A 119 -2.45 0.31 7.94
N HIS A 120 -2.76 -0.54 7.00
CA HIS A 120 -3.72 -0.29 5.92
C HIS A 120 -4.46 -1.57 5.58
N PRO A 121 -5.68 -1.48 5.01
CA PRO A 121 -6.49 -2.66 4.77
C PRO A 121 -5.90 -3.57 3.70
N ALA A 122 -6.21 -4.86 3.82
CA ALA A 122 -5.97 -5.83 2.77
C ALA A 122 -6.93 -5.63 1.60
N GLY A 123 -6.51 -6.05 0.40
CA GLY A 123 -7.38 -6.13 -0.77
C GLY A 123 -7.44 -4.87 -1.63
N LEU A 124 -6.67 -3.83 -1.32
CA LEU A 124 -6.55 -2.67 -2.20
C LEU A 124 -5.74 -3.03 -3.44
N VAL A 125 -6.24 -2.73 -4.62
CA VAL A 125 -5.56 -3.04 -5.88
C VAL A 125 -4.31 -2.16 -6.02
N ILE A 126 -3.18 -2.81 -6.26
CA ILE A 126 -1.89 -2.13 -6.51
C ILE A 126 -1.65 -2.06 -8.02
N GLY A 127 -1.77 -3.17 -8.71
CA GLY A 127 -1.53 -3.23 -10.14
C GLY A 127 -1.56 -4.64 -10.69
N THR A 128 -0.91 -4.83 -11.84
CA THR A 128 -0.91 -6.08 -12.59
C THR A 128 0.53 -6.50 -12.90
N VAL A 129 0.85 -7.76 -12.70
CA VAL A 129 2.17 -8.31 -13.03
C VAL A 129 2.44 -8.21 -14.52
N ARG A 130 3.54 -7.55 -14.88
CA ARG A 130 4.05 -7.44 -16.25
C ARG A 130 4.92 -8.63 -16.62
N GLU A 131 5.92 -8.91 -15.79
CA GLU A 131 6.84 -10.03 -15.97
C GLU A 131 7.53 -10.38 -14.65
N THR A 132 8.13 -11.55 -14.62
CA THR A 132 8.94 -12.01 -13.48
C THR A 132 10.37 -12.26 -13.91
N SER A 133 11.30 -12.01 -13.02
CA SER A 133 12.73 -12.29 -13.24
C SER A 133 13.39 -12.82 -11.97
N PRO A 134 14.38 -13.73 -12.10
CA PRO A 134 15.14 -14.14 -10.93
C PRO A 134 16.00 -12.99 -10.41
N GLU A 135 16.11 -12.89 -9.09
CA GLU A 135 17.09 -12.01 -8.46
C GLU A 135 18.52 -12.44 -8.82
N ALA A 136 19.47 -11.51 -8.74
CA ALA A 136 20.86 -11.75 -9.11
C ALA A 136 21.51 -12.96 -8.40
N ALA A 137 21.10 -13.26 -7.17
CA ALA A 137 21.57 -14.43 -6.41
C ALA A 137 20.81 -15.72 -6.73
N GLY A 138 19.70 -15.65 -7.47
CA GLY A 138 18.89 -16.81 -7.88
C GLY A 138 18.07 -17.49 -6.80
N LEU A 139 18.00 -16.92 -5.59
CA LEU A 139 17.24 -17.45 -4.46
C LEU A 139 15.82 -16.92 -4.39
N LEU A 140 15.58 -15.73 -4.92
CA LEU A 140 14.30 -15.04 -4.92
C LEU A 140 13.87 -14.67 -6.34
N LEU A 141 12.59 -14.33 -6.48
CA LEU A 141 12.03 -13.75 -7.69
C LEU A 141 11.65 -12.29 -7.42
N ASN A 142 11.80 -11.49 -8.45
CA ASN A 142 11.22 -10.15 -8.53
C ASN A 142 10.14 -10.13 -9.62
N ALA A 143 9.11 -9.36 -9.43
CA ALA A 143 8.08 -9.15 -10.43
C ALA A 143 7.92 -7.67 -10.73
N ASP A 144 7.91 -7.33 -12.00
CA ASP A 144 7.53 -5.98 -12.44
C ASP A 144 6.01 -5.88 -12.45
N VAL A 145 5.49 -4.81 -11.83
CA VAL A 145 4.06 -4.59 -11.64
C VAL A 145 3.69 -3.24 -12.23
N ASP A 146 2.77 -3.24 -13.18
CA ASP A 146 2.18 -2.02 -13.69
C ASP A 146 1.17 -1.46 -12.70
N PRO A 147 1.31 -0.22 -12.22
CA PRO A 147 0.36 0.35 -11.28
C PRO A 147 -1.03 0.49 -11.91
N ALA A 148 -2.08 0.20 -11.13
CA ALA A 148 -3.47 0.33 -11.57
C ALA A 148 -3.89 1.80 -11.72
N VAL A 149 -3.24 2.71 -11.02
CA VAL A 149 -3.54 4.14 -11.01
C VAL A 149 -2.37 4.90 -11.63
N ASP A 150 -2.68 5.75 -12.60
CA ASP A 150 -1.72 6.74 -13.10
C ASP A 150 -1.69 7.95 -12.16
N SER A 151 -0.72 7.96 -11.27
CA SER A 151 -0.58 8.99 -10.24
C SER A 151 -0.35 10.39 -10.80
N SER A 152 0.12 10.51 -12.04
CA SER A 152 0.33 11.80 -12.70
C SER A 152 -0.97 12.52 -13.06
N LYS A 153 -2.08 11.79 -13.17
CA LYS A 153 -3.39 12.29 -13.60
C LYS A 153 -4.41 12.37 -12.46
N VAL A 154 -4.05 11.97 -11.27
CA VAL A 154 -4.97 11.93 -10.13
C VAL A 154 -5.27 13.34 -9.65
N GLU A 155 -6.56 13.68 -9.58
CA GLU A 155 -7.06 14.97 -9.08
C GLU A 155 -7.93 14.80 -7.84
N GLU A 156 -8.69 13.71 -7.75
CA GLU A 156 -9.57 13.37 -6.64
C GLU A 156 -9.20 12.01 -6.07
N VAL A 157 -9.16 11.92 -4.75
CA VAL A 157 -8.78 10.71 -4.03
C VAL A 157 -9.70 10.49 -2.84
N PHE A 158 -9.61 9.29 -2.26
CA PHE A 158 -10.24 8.95 -0.99
C PHE A 158 -9.16 8.49 -0.01
N VAL A 159 -9.22 8.98 1.21
CA VAL A 159 -8.38 8.48 2.29
C VAL A 159 -9.14 7.44 3.08
N VAL A 160 -8.55 6.27 3.29
CA VAL A 160 -9.12 5.22 4.12
C VAL A 160 -8.84 5.55 5.58
N THR A 161 -9.84 6.13 6.26
CA THR A 161 -9.70 6.63 7.63
C THR A 161 -10.09 5.62 8.70
N GLY A 162 -10.78 4.55 8.32
CA GLY A 162 -11.15 3.48 9.23
C GLY A 162 -11.38 2.16 8.49
N TYR A 163 -10.94 1.07 9.09
CA TYR A 163 -11.19 -0.27 8.59
C TYR A 163 -11.12 -1.28 9.75
N SER A 164 -11.84 -2.38 9.59
CA SER A 164 -11.75 -3.50 10.51
C SER A 164 -10.62 -4.43 10.08
N ASN A 165 -9.57 -4.54 10.88
CA ASN A 165 -8.51 -5.51 10.62
C ASN A 165 -8.72 -6.73 11.51
N PRO A 166 -9.11 -7.88 10.95
CA PRO A 166 -9.31 -9.10 11.75
C PRO A 166 -8.03 -9.60 12.42
N ALA A 167 -6.85 -9.31 11.84
CA ALA A 167 -5.57 -9.69 12.42
C ALA A 167 -5.20 -8.87 13.67
N ALA A 168 -5.64 -7.62 13.76
CA ALA A 168 -5.41 -6.78 14.94
C ALA A 168 -6.27 -7.19 16.14
N ALA A 169 -7.42 -7.84 15.90
CA ALA A 169 -8.29 -8.34 16.98
C ALA A 169 -7.68 -9.52 17.73
N THR A 170 -6.83 -10.32 17.08
CA THR A 170 -6.20 -11.50 17.71
C THR A 170 -5.03 -11.12 18.63
N GLY A 171 -4.39 -9.99 18.41
CA GLY A 171 -3.27 -9.53 19.25
C GLY A 171 -3.65 -8.95 20.60
N LYS A 172 -4.93 -8.58 20.78
CA LYS A 172 -5.41 -8.02 22.06
C LYS A 172 -5.89 -9.07 23.07
N LEU A 173 -6.01 -10.32 22.67
CA LEU A 173 -6.50 -11.39 23.55
C LEU A 173 -5.40 -12.05 24.38
N ASN A 174 -4.12 -11.82 24.06
CA ASN A 174 -3.01 -12.47 24.77
C ASN A 174 -2.30 -11.61 25.83
N SER A 175 -2.77 -10.39 26.09
CA SER A 175 -2.13 -9.52 27.09
C SER A 175 -2.84 -9.46 28.45
N ASN A 176 -3.89 -10.28 28.65
CA ASN A 176 -4.69 -10.23 29.89
C ASN A 176 -4.65 -11.51 30.74
N THR A 177 -3.59 -12.35 30.64
CA THR A 177 -3.49 -13.58 31.43
C THR A 177 -2.16 -13.68 32.19
N GLU A 178 -1.56 -12.57 32.57
CA GLU A 178 -0.51 -12.61 33.61
C GLU A 178 -0.69 -11.44 34.57
N GLY A 179 -1.56 -11.64 35.51
CA GLY A 179 -1.79 -10.70 36.58
C GLY A 179 -2.70 -11.28 37.65
N GLY A 180 -2.21 -12.28 38.34
CA GLY A 180 -2.96 -12.78 39.48
C GLY A 180 -2.48 -14.12 40.01
N GLN A 181 -1.41 -14.08 40.73
CA GLN A 181 -1.33 -14.80 42.02
C GLN A 181 0.05 -14.59 42.68
N ALA A 182 0.10 -13.61 43.53
CA ALA A 182 1.05 -13.61 44.62
C ALA A 182 0.26 -13.97 45.89
N GLN A 183 0.47 -15.13 46.38
CA GLN A 183 0.47 -15.51 47.79
C GLN A 183 1.14 -16.85 47.95
#